data_3d32581920893b513e4a30fbd7afb4cb
#
_entry.id   3d32581920893b513e4a30fbd7afb4cb
#
_cell.length_a   1.000
_cell.length_b   1.000
_cell.length_c   1.000
_cell.angle_alpha   90.00
_cell.angle_beta   90.00
_cell.angle_gamma   90.00
#
_symmetry.space_group_name_H-M   'P 1'
#
loop_
_entity.id
_entity.type
_entity.pdbx_description
1 polymer ?
#
loop_
_entity_poly.entity_id
_entity_poly.type
_entity_poly.pdbx_seq_one_letter_code
_entity_poly.pdbx_strand_id
1 'polypeptide(L)'
;LNAEHDIPYGGDEMLFEILHFDFYKIPAIEIAKLTVETNTLKYKGEQTSLRKLLSDKANRPSQNLFDTGLNENLKVFSFMMENLITGVSNTTLQGLFEHIIQNAGVLNYILQSDEKIALLQLLTSLFDFIKEETSRNPRLDLKQLIGIIDLMEKEGIVIPMNKVAGTDKGVNLLTAHGSKGLEFEYVFIACA
;
A
#
# COMPACT_ATOMS: atom_id res chain seq x y z
N LEU A 1 5.49 -5.24 -4.97
CA LEU A 1 6.07 -6.42 -4.32
C LEU A 1 5.88 -7.68 -5.17
N ASN A 2 4.67 -8.01 -5.58
CA ASN A 2 4.39 -9.23 -6.38
C ASN A 2 5.21 -9.28 -7.68
N ALA A 3 5.22 -8.20 -8.46
CA ALA A 3 5.98 -8.12 -9.71
C ALA A 3 7.49 -8.31 -9.51
N GLU A 4 8.03 -7.82 -8.39
CA GLU A 4 9.45 -7.97 -8.05
C GLU A 4 9.79 -9.36 -7.51
N HIS A 5 8.82 -10.05 -6.89
CA HIS A 5 8.99 -11.43 -6.42
C HIS A 5 9.00 -12.43 -7.57
N ASP A 6 8.11 -12.25 -8.57
CA ASP A 6 8.01 -13.15 -9.71
C ASP A 6 9.17 -12.98 -10.72
N ILE A 7 9.51 -11.74 -11.03
CA ILE A 7 10.57 -11.39 -11.98
C ILE A 7 11.44 -10.30 -11.32
N PRO A 8 12.65 -10.63 -10.86
CA PRO A 8 13.53 -9.64 -10.26
C PRO A 8 13.68 -8.41 -11.17
N TYR A 9 13.44 -7.22 -10.61
CA TYR A 9 13.45 -5.95 -11.31
C TYR A 9 12.38 -5.80 -12.41
N GLY A 10 11.28 -6.56 -12.31
CA GLY A 10 10.15 -6.49 -13.25
C GLY A 10 9.12 -5.41 -12.92
N GLY A 11 9.19 -4.81 -11.73
CA GLY A 11 8.19 -3.87 -11.19
C GLY A 11 8.48 -2.39 -11.45
N ASP A 12 9.31 -2.01 -12.42
CA ASP A 12 9.73 -0.62 -12.65
C ASP A 12 8.57 0.35 -12.84
N GLU A 13 7.51 -0.05 -13.55
CA GLU A 13 6.32 0.80 -13.79
C GLU A 13 5.59 1.09 -12.49
N MET A 14 5.29 0.06 -11.72
CA MET A 14 4.62 0.20 -10.42
C MET A 14 5.48 0.95 -9.40
N LEU A 15 6.80 0.73 -9.44
CA LEU A 15 7.74 1.46 -8.61
C LEU A 15 7.75 2.95 -8.93
N PHE A 16 7.72 3.30 -10.22
CA PHE A 16 7.62 4.69 -10.68
C PHE A 16 6.35 5.36 -10.15
N GLU A 17 5.21 4.68 -10.20
CA GLU A 17 3.94 5.18 -9.65
C GLU A 17 4.01 5.41 -8.14
N ILE A 18 4.53 4.43 -7.40
CA ILE A 18 4.65 4.52 -5.93
C ILE A 18 5.58 5.66 -5.51
N LEU A 19 6.67 5.92 -6.25
CA LEU A 19 7.58 7.03 -5.98
C LEU A 19 6.90 8.41 -6.03
N HIS A 20 5.77 8.52 -6.75
CA HIS A 20 4.99 9.75 -6.84
C HIS A 20 3.96 9.94 -5.73
N PHE A 21 3.85 9.00 -4.78
CA PHE A 21 2.94 9.21 -3.66
C PHE A 21 3.42 10.37 -2.77
N ASP A 22 2.55 11.35 -2.57
CA ASP A 22 2.86 12.61 -1.89
C ASP A 22 3.45 12.43 -0.49
N PHE A 23 3.04 11.37 0.22
CA PHE A 23 3.50 11.13 1.58
C PHE A 23 4.97 10.70 1.68
N TYR A 24 5.60 10.26 0.57
CA TYR A 24 7.04 10.03 0.53
C TYR A 24 7.85 11.33 0.36
N LYS A 25 7.19 12.43 -0.03
CA LYS A 25 7.83 13.74 -0.19
C LYS A 25 9.09 13.70 -1.07
N ILE A 26 9.08 12.85 -2.10
CA ILE A 26 10.16 12.73 -3.06
C ILE A 26 9.94 13.80 -4.14
N PRO A 27 10.90 14.70 -4.38
CA PRO A 27 10.75 15.69 -5.44
C PRO A 27 10.64 15.03 -6.81
N ALA A 28 9.64 15.40 -7.62
CA ALA A 28 9.41 14.83 -8.95
C ALA A 28 10.65 14.93 -9.86
N ILE A 29 11.46 15.98 -9.69
CA ILE A 29 12.71 16.14 -10.45
C ILE A 29 13.73 15.04 -10.14
N GLU A 30 13.77 14.53 -8.91
CA GLU A 30 14.68 13.44 -8.53
C GLU A 30 14.21 12.11 -9.12
N ILE A 31 12.91 11.88 -9.17
CA ILE A 31 12.31 10.71 -9.83
C ILE A 31 12.60 10.76 -11.32
N ALA A 32 12.42 11.93 -11.96
CA ALA A 32 12.72 12.13 -13.38
C ALA A 32 14.19 11.88 -13.71
N LYS A 33 15.12 12.40 -12.90
CA LYS A 33 16.56 12.15 -13.08
C LYS A 33 16.88 10.65 -13.04
N LEU A 34 16.35 9.94 -12.04
CA LEU A 34 16.56 8.51 -11.87
C LEU A 34 16.02 7.71 -13.07
N THR A 35 14.82 8.06 -13.53
CA THR A 35 14.17 7.42 -14.68
C THR A 35 14.94 7.66 -15.99
N VAL A 36 15.37 8.89 -16.24
CA VAL A 36 16.17 9.23 -17.43
C VAL A 36 17.50 8.50 -17.43
N GLU A 37 18.16 8.41 -16.27
CA GLU A 37 19.42 7.69 -16.12
C GLU A 37 19.22 6.19 -16.37
N THR A 38 18.17 5.60 -15.78
CA THR A 38 17.82 4.18 -16.01
C THR A 38 17.62 3.91 -17.50
N ASN A 39 16.86 4.74 -18.20
CA ASN A 39 16.59 4.57 -19.62
C ASN A 39 17.86 4.75 -20.46
N THR A 40 18.73 5.70 -20.07
CA THR A 40 20.02 5.93 -20.75
C THR A 40 20.94 4.71 -20.63
N LEU A 41 21.00 4.10 -19.46
CA LEU A 41 21.79 2.88 -19.23
C LEU A 41 21.23 1.70 -20.01
N LYS A 42 19.90 1.51 -20.01
CA LYS A 42 19.22 0.49 -20.83
C LYS A 42 19.52 0.67 -22.33
N TYR A 43 19.50 1.93 -22.81
CA TYR A 43 19.83 2.23 -24.21
C TYR A 43 21.27 1.89 -24.57
N LYS A 44 22.21 2.03 -23.62
CA LYS A 44 23.63 1.61 -23.79
C LYS A 44 23.83 0.10 -23.70
N GLY A 45 22.77 -0.69 -23.52
CA GLY A 45 22.83 -2.14 -23.41
C GLY A 45 23.13 -2.67 -22.00
N GLU A 46 23.11 -1.81 -20.98
CA GLU A 46 23.31 -2.25 -19.60
C GLU A 46 22.03 -2.93 -19.07
N GLN A 47 22.20 -4.08 -18.44
CA GLN A 47 21.10 -4.75 -17.73
C GLN A 47 20.84 -4.05 -16.40
N THR A 48 19.96 -3.07 -16.41
CA THR A 48 19.55 -2.31 -15.24
C THR A 48 18.05 -2.12 -15.16
N SER A 49 17.56 -1.68 -14.03
CA SER A 49 16.16 -1.33 -13.77
C SER A 49 16.11 -0.11 -12.85
N LEU A 50 14.94 0.51 -12.74
CA LEU A 50 14.72 1.65 -11.85
C LEU A 50 15.05 1.28 -10.40
N ARG A 51 14.57 0.11 -9.94
CA ARG A 51 14.85 -0.41 -8.61
C ARG A 51 16.35 -0.66 -8.41
N LYS A 52 17.00 -1.36 -9.36
CA LYS A 52 18.43 -1.67 -9.26
C LYS A 52 19.27 -0.40 -9.15
N LEU A 53 19.03 0.57 -10.04
CA LEU A 53 19.75 1.83 -10.01
C LEU A 53 19.52 2.61 -8.71
N LEU A 54 18.26 2.63 -8.22
CA LEU A 54 17.91 3.27 -6.95
C LEU A 54 18.66 2.61 -5.78
N SER A 55 18.63 1.28 -5.68
CA SER A 55 19.31 0.51 -4.64
C SER A 55 20.82 0.68 -4.69
N ASP A 56 21.42 0.63 -5.87
CA ASP A 56 22.87 0.85 -6.07
C ASP A 56 23.28 2.25 -5.62
N LYS A 57 22.49 3.28 -5.95
CA LYS A 57 22.76 4.67 -5.52
C LYS A 57 22.53 4.87 -4.03
N ALA A 58 21.53 4.24 -3.44
CA ALA A 58 21.24 4.33 -2.01
C ALA A 58 22.37 3.73 -1.16
N ASN A 59 23.01 2.67 -1.64
CA ASN A 59 24.09 1.97 -0.97
C ASN A 59 25.49 2.56 -1.25
N ARG A 60 25.62 3.51 -2.18
CA ARG A 60 26.93 4.16 -2.44
C ARG A 60 27.26 5.17 -1.34
N PRO A 61 28.42 5.08 -0.70
CA PRO A 61 28.89 6.16 0.17
C PRO A 61 29.13 7.42 -0.67
N SER A 62 28.75 8.60 -0.17
CA SER A 62 29.10 9.88 -0.79
C SER A 62 30.61 10.01 -0.94
N GLN A 63 31.11 9.99 -2.16
CA GLN A 63 32.56 9.97 -2.42
C GLN A 63 33.20 11.36 -2.47
N ASN A 64 32.42 12.45 -2.59
CA ASN A 64 32.93 13.82 -2.68
C ASN A 64 32.04 14.81 -1.95
N LEU A 65 32.65 15.87 -1.37
CA LEU A 65 31.96 17.00 -0.72
C LEU A 65 31.00 17.75 -1.68
N PHE A 66 31.16 17.59 -3.00
CA PHE A 66 30.35 18.22 -4.05
C PHE A 66 29.36 17.25 -4.73
N ASP A 67 29.40 15.98 -4.34
CA ASP A 67 28.42 15.01 -4.84
C ASP A 67 27.11 15.23 -4.08
N THR A 68 26.13 15.80 -4.76
CA THR A 68 24.78 15.99 -4.22
C THR A 68 24.06 14.66 -4.04
N GLY A 69 24.71 13.59 -3.76
CA GLY A 69 24.20 12.27 -3.42
C GLY A 69 22.74 11.99 -3.77
N LEU A 70 22.27 10.79 -3.60
CA LEU A 70 20.84 10.48 -3.75
C LEU A 70 20.03 11.26 -2.69
N ASN A 71 18.89 11.83 -3.10
CA ASN A 71 17.95 12.48 -2.19
C ASN A 71 17.64 11.57 -0.98
N GLU A 72 17.59 12.14 0.22
CA GLU A 72 17.44 11.34 1.45
C GLU A 72 16.12 10.55 1.50
N ASN A 73 15.02 11.13 1.01
CA ASN A 73 13.73 10.43 0.95
C ASN A 73 13.80 9.24 -0.03
N LEU A 74 14.55 9.36 -1.13
CA LEU A 74 14.81 8.24 -2.04
C LEU A 74 15.63 7.13 -1.38
N LYS A 75 16.61 7.47 -0.54
CA LYS A 75 17.38 6.46 0.22
C LYS A 75 16.50 5.72 1.19
N VAL A 76 15.75 6.46 2.01
CA VAL A 76 14.81 5.87 3.01
C VAL A 76 13.80 4.98 2.29
N PHE A 77 13.22 5.45 1.19
CA PHE A 77 12.30 4.68 0.37
C PHE A 77 12.95 3.40 -0.19
N SER A 78 14.17 3.50 -0.71
CA SER A 78 14.90 2.33 -1.23
C SER A 78 15.10 1.26 -0.17
N PHE A 79 15.59 1.63 1.01
CA PHE A 79 15.78 0.68 2.11
C PHE A 79 14.46 0.04 2.58
N MET A 80 13.41 0.83 2.67
CA MET A 80 12.07 0.34 3.00
C MET A 80 11.59 -0.70 1.97
N MET A 81 11.69 -0.39 0.68
CA MET A 81 11.28 -1.29 -0.40
C MET A 81 12.07 -2.59 -0.42
N GLU A 82 13.41 -2.53 -0.27
CA GLU A 82 14.25 -3.73 -0.23
C GLU A 82 13.89 -4.62 0.96
N ASN A 83 13.62 -4.05 2.12
CA ASN A 83 13.17 -4.79 3.30
C ASN A 83 11.81 -5.47 3.07
N LEU A 84 10.85 -4.77 2.47
CA LEU A 84 9.53 -5.35 2.16
C LEU A 84 9.64 -6.49 1.14
N ILE A 85 10.42 -6.31 0.07
CA ILE A 85 10.61 -7.35 -0.95
C ILE A 85 11.29 -8.59 -0.36
N THR A 86 12.31 -8.40 0.45
CA THR A 86 13.01 -9.52 1.12
C THR A 86 12.08 -10.23 2.10
N GLY A 87 11.16 -9.51 2.73
CA GLY A 87 10.19 -10.04 3.69
C GLY A 87 9.08 -10.90 3.07
N VAL A 88 8.75 -10.73 1.77
CA VAL A 88 7.63 -11.41 1.12
C VAL A 88 7.67 -12.94 1.30
N SER A 89 8.84 -13.55 1.13
CA SER A 89 8.99 -15.01 1.20
C SER A 89 9.00 -15.57 2.63
N ASN A 90 9.16 -14.72 3.63
CA ASN A 90 9.38 -15.13 5.02
C ASN A 90 8.23 -14.72 5.97
N THR A 91 7.17 -14.15 5.42
CA THR A 91 6.09 -13.57 6.22
C THR A 91 4.73 -14.06 5.71
N THR A 92 3.76 -14.24 6.59
CA THR A 92 2.37 -14.51 6.19
C THR A 92 1.79 -13.30 5.47
N LEU A 93 0.74 -13.49 4.66
CA LEU A 93 0.07 -12.36 3.98
C LEU A 93 -0.43 -11.29 4.97
N GLN A 94 -0.97 -11.70 6.11
CA GLN A 94 -1.39 -10.78 7.17
C GLN A 94 -0.19 -10.00 7.72
N GLY A 95 0.90 -10.69 8.06
CA GLY A 95 2.14 -10.04 8.52
C GLY A 95 2.77 -9.13 7.47
N LEU A 96 2.76 -9.52 6.20
CA LEU A 96 3.23 -8.67 5.09
C LEU A 96 2.39 -7.39 4.99
N PHE A 97 1.07 -7.52 5.10
CA PHE A 97 0.16 -6.36 5.07
C PHE A 97 0.42 -5.42 6.25
N GLU A 98 0.58 -5.96 7.47
CA GLU A 98 0.95 -5.18 8.65
C GLU A 98 2.28 -4.47 8.47
N HIS A 99 3.29 -5.16 7.93
CA HIS A 99 4.59 -4.55 7.64
C HIS A 99 4.48 -3.40 6.63
N ILE A 100 3.67 -3.55 5.58
CA ILE A 100 3.43 -2.46 4.61
C ILE A 100 2.79 -1.27 5.32
N ILE A 101 1.73 -1.47 6.09
CA ILE A 101 1.01 -0.40 6.78
C ILE A 101 1.92 0.36 7.74
N GLN A 102 2.75 -0.35 8.50
CA GLN A 102 3.63 0.24 9.51
C GLN A 102 4.88 0.89 8.92
N ASN A 103 5.53 0.23 7.94
CA ASN A 103 6.86 0.61 7.48
C ASN A 103 6.85 1.46 6.20
N ALA A 104 5.80 1.33 5.36
CA ALA A 104 5.70 2.12 4.13
C ALA A 104 5.06 3.51 4.31
N GLY A 105 4.86 3.97 5.54
CA GLY A 105 4.32 5.31 5.81
C GLY A 105 2.81 5.45 5.67
N VAL A 106 2.10 4.39 5.28
CA VAL A 106 0.65 4.40 5.03
C VAL A 106 -0.14 4.82 6.27
N LEU A 107 0.20 4.24 7.43
CA LEU A 107 -0.49 4.57 8.69
C LEU A 107 -0.33 6.05 9.06
N ASN A 108 0.88 6.59 8.93
CA ASN A 108 1.15 8.00 9.21
C ASN A 108 0.36 8.92 8.27
N TYR A 109 0.29 8.58 6.99
CA TYR A 109 -0.51 9.30 6.01
C TYR A 109 -2.00 9.30 6.41
N ILE A 110 -2.55 8.15 6.73
CA ILE A 110 -3.95 8.01 7.16
C ILE A 110 -4.23 8.87 8.40
N LEU A 111 -3.38 8.79 9.42
CA LEU A 111 -3.58 9.53 10.69
C LEU A 111 -3.50 11.04 10.54
N GLN A 112 -2.79 11.53 9.53
CA GLN A 112 -2.67 12.97 9.23
C GLN A 112 -3.77 13.46 8.28
N SER A 113 -4.55 12.58 7.66
CA SER A 113 -5.63 12.94 6.75
C SER A 113 -6.85 13.47 7.49
N ASP A 114 -7.55 14.42 6.86
CA ASP A 114 -8.89 14.88 7.32
C ASP A 114 -9.93 13.75 7.21
N GLU A 115 -9.73 12.81 6.30
CA GLU A 115 -10.59 11.64 6.07
C GLU A 115 -10.12 10.38 6.83
N LYS A 116 -9.33 10.56 7.89
CA LYS A 116 -8.70 9.45 8.63
C LYS A 116 -9.65 8.33 9.06
N ILE A 117 -10.89 8.67 9.43
CA ILE A 117 -11.87 7.66 9.87
C ILE A 117 -12.29 6.78 8.69
N ALA A 118 -12.59 7.38 7.54
CA ALA A 118 -12.97 6.64 6.33
C ALA A 118 -11.81 5.79 5.82
N LEU A 119 -10.60 6.33 5.82
CA LEU A 119 -9.39 5.61 5.41
C LEU A 119 -9.06 4.45 6.35
N LEU A 120 -9.23 4.62 7.67
CA LEU A 120 -9.06 3.53 8.64
C LEU A 120 -10.12 2.44 8.45
N GLN A 121 -11.36 2.79 8.16
CA GLN A 121 -12.42 1.82 7.85
C GLN A 121 -12.08 1.02 6.59
N LEU A 122 -11.61 1.69 5.56
CA LEU A 122 -11.18 1.05 4.31
C LEU A 122 -10.01 0.10 4.55
N LEU A 123 -9.02 0.54 5.32
CA LEU A 123 -7.87 -0.28 5.71
C LEU A 123 -8.29 -1.53 6.50
N THR A 124 -9.20 -1.34 7.47
CA THR A 124 -9.74 -2.43 8.28
C THR A 124 -10.51 -3.43 7.41
N SER A 125 -11.36 -2.95 6.49
CA SER A 125 -12.11 -3.82 5.57
C SER A 125 -11.19 -4.64 4.68
N LEU A 126 -10.10 -4.04 4.18
CA LEU A 126 -9.11 -4.77 3.39
C LEU A 126 -8.36 -5.80 4.24
N PHE A 127 -8.00 -5.47 5.48
CA PHE A 127 -7.36 -6.41 6.39
C PHE A 127 -8.27 -7.60 6.74
N ASP A 128 -9.54 -7.34 7.02
CA ASP A 128 -10.54 -8.37 7.30
C ASP A 128 -10.73 -9.29 6.08
N PHE A 129 -10.77 -8.72 4.87
CA PHE A 129 -10.81 -9.49 3.63
C PHE A 129 -9.59 -10.43 3.50
N ILE A 130 -8.37 -9.92 3.69
CA ILE A 130 -7.15 -10.73 3.64
C ILE A 130 -7.19 -11.84 4.70
N LYS A 131 -7.66 -11.53 5.90
CA LYS A 131 -7.81 -12.49 6.99
C LYS A 131 -8.83 -13.59 6.66
N GLU A 132 -9.93 -13.22 6.03
CA GLU A 132 -10.95 -14.17 5.60
C GLU A 132 -10.43 -15.11 4.52
N GLU A 133 -9.78 -14.56 3.48
CA GLU A 133 -9.20 -15.35 2.40
C GLU A 133 -8.08 -16.29 2.89
N THR A 134 -7.22 -15.81 3.79
CA THR A 134 -6.19 -16.66 4.40
C THR A 134 -6.76 -17.72 5.34
N SER A 135 -7.91 -17.47 5.94
CA SER A 135 -8.62 -18.47 6.76
C SER A 135 -9.26 -19.57 5.90
N ARG A 136 -9.77 -19.20 4.71
CA ARG A 136 -10.30 -20.15 3.71
C ARG A 136 -9.20 -20.97 3.06
N ASN A 137 -8.08 -20.33 2.76
CA ASN A 137 -6.91 -20.98 2.16
C ASN A 137 -5.63 -20.61 2.93
N PRO A 138 -5.20 -21.42 3.92
CA PRO A 138 -3.99 -21.15 4.69
C PRO A 138 -2.68 -21.15 3.88
N ARG A 139 -2.71 -21.62 2.63
CA ARG A 139 -1.55 -21.62 1.71
C ARG A 139 -1.63 -20.51 0.67
N LEU A 140 -2.55 -19.55 0.85
CA LEU A 140 -2.70 -18.41 -0.04
C LEU A 140 -1.41 -17.59 -0.04
N ASP A 141 -0.80 -17.43 -1.21
CA ASP A 141 0.37 -16.59 -1.42
C ASP A 141 -0.02 -15.19 -1.98
N LEU A 142 0.97 -14.30 -2.06
CA LEU A 142 0.74 -12.93 -2.53
C LEU A 142 0.22 -12.89 -3.97
N LYS A 143 0.72 -13.76 -4.84
CA LYS A 143 0.31 -13.83 -6.25
C LYS A 143 -1.14 -14.25 -6.39
N GLN A 144 -1.54 -15.25 -5.63
CA GLN A 144 -2.91 -15.73 -5.60
C GLN A 144 -3.86 -14.66 -5.04
N LEU A 145 -3.47 -13.96 -3.98
CA LEU A 145 -4.25 -12.86 -3.42
C LEU A 145 -4.47 -11.73 -4.45
N ILE A 146 -3.41 -11.32 -5.15
CA ILE A 146 -3.53 -10.31 -6.22
C ILE A 146 -4.45 -10.83 -7.33
N GLY A 147 -4.32 -12.10 -7.75
CA GLY A 147 -5.21 -12.69 -8.74
C GLY A 147 -6.68 -12.71 -8.32
N ILE A 148 -6.98 -12.88 -7.03
CA ILE A 148 -8.36 -12.77 -6.50
C ILE A 148 -8.84 -11.32 -6.61
N ILE A 149 -8.01 -10.34 -6.24
CA ILE A 149 -8.35 -8.91 -6.31
C ILE A 149 -8.59 -8.49 -7.78
N ASP A 150 -7.72 -8.89 -8.69
CA ASP A 150 -7.85 -8.62 -10.13
C ASP A 150 -9.16 -9.20 -10.71
N LEU A 151 -9.51 -10.42 -10.29
CA LEU A 151 -10.77 -11.06 -10.69
C LEU A 151 -11.98 -10.31 -10.12
N MET A 152 -11.92 -9.90 -8.86
CA MET A 152 -12.99 -9.11 -8.23
C MET A 152 -13.20 -7.80 -8.96
N GLU A 153 -12.13 -7.09 -9.31
CA GLU A 153 -12.19 -5.85 -10.08
C GLU A 153 -12.84 -6.07 -11.44
N LYS A 154 -12.41 -7.10 -12.17
CA LYS A 154 -12.95 -7.46 -13.48
C LYS A 154 -14.46 -7.78 -13.44
N GLU A 155 -14.91 -8.47 -12.39
CA GLU A 155 -16.30 -8.88 -12.20
C GLU A 155 -17.14 -7.81 -11.47
N GLY A 156 -16.56 -6.66 -11.12
CA GLY A 156 -17.24 -5.59 -10.40
C GLY A 156 -17.63 -5.95 -8.97
N ILE A 157 -16.94 -6.91 -8.36
CA ILE A 157 -17.15 -7.33 -6.97
C ILE A 157 -16.39 -6.38 -6.06
N VAL A 158 -17.06 -5.75 -5.13
CA VAL A 158 -16.46 -4.82 -4.17
C VAL A 158 -16.28 -5.47 -2.80
N ILE A 159 -15.20 -5.10 -2.11
CA ILE A 159 -15.02 -5.47 -0.70
C ILE A 159 -16.01 -4.62 0.11
N PRO A 160 -16.95 -5.24 0.86
CA PRO A 160 -17.90 -4.50 1.65
C PRO A 160 -17.18 -3.70 2.74
N MET A 161 -17.41 -2.40 2.79
CA MET A 161 -16.84 -1.57 3.83
C MET A 161 -17.56 -1.83 5.15
N ASN A 162 -16.83 -2.27 6.17
CA ASN A 162 -17.37 -2.40 7.52
C ASN A 162 -17.73 -0.99 8.02
N LYS A 163 -19.03 -0.67 8.00
CA LYS A 163 -19.49 0.57 8.62
C LYS A 163 -19.31 0.39 10.12
N VAL A 164 -18.44 1.15 10.73
CA VAL A 164 -18.44 1.29 12.19
C VAL A 164 -19.83 1.81 12.55
N ALA A 165 -20.61 0.96 13.23
CA ALA A 165 -21.90 1.35 13.72
C ALA A 165 -21.72 2.62 14.56
N GLY A 166 -22.35 3.68 14.10
CA GLY A 166 -22.48 5.03 14.60
C GLY A 166 -21.45 5.54 15.61
N THR A 167 -20.96 6.72 15.39
CA THR A 167 -20.41 7.55 16.48
C THR A 167 -21.52 7.67 17.54
N ASP A 168 -21.21 7.49 18.83
CA ASP A 168 -22.13 7.64 19.97
C ASP A 168 -22.83 9.02 20.03
N LYS A 169 -22.60 9.89 19.05
CA LYS A 169 -23.16 11.23 18.92
C LYS A 169 -23.69 11.46 17.51
N GLY A 170 -24.98 11.26 17.35
CA GLY A 170 -25.66 11.51 16.08
C GLY A 170 -26.99 10.78 15.95
N VAL A 171 -27.75 11.07 14.87
CA VAL A 171 -28.99 10.38 14.55
C VAL A 171 -28.65 9.19 13.66
N ASN A 172 -28.96 7.98 14.13
CA ASN A 172 -28.80 6.75 13.37
C ASN A 172 -30.08 6.45 12.59
N LEU A 173 -30.00 6.43 11.26
CA LEU A 173 -31.10 6.01 10.39
C LEU A 173 -30.95 4.52 10.10
N LEU A 174 -31.85 3.71 10.61
CA LEU A 174 -31.76 2.25 10.54
C LEU A 174 -33.10 1.67 10.09
N THR A 175 -33.07 0.53 9.42
CA THR A 175 -34.25 -0.29 9.22
C THR A 175 -34.55 -1.08 10.50
N ALA A 176 -35.78 -1.56 10.70
CA ALA A 176 -36.13 -2.41 11.84
C ALA A 176 -35.23 -3.68 11.94
N HIS A 177 -34.79 -4.21 10.79
CA HIS A 177 -33.85 -5.32 10.75
C HIS A 177 -32.43 -4.91 11.14
N GLY A 178 -32.01 -3.72 10.71
CA GLY A 178 -30.66 -3.18 11.00
C GLY A 178 -30.50 -2.73 12.45
N SER A 179 -31.59 -2.49 13.17
CA SER A 179 -31.58 -2.11 14.59
C SER A 179 -31.64 -3.31 15.54
N LYS A 180 -31.77 -4.54 15.03
CA LYS A 180 -31.86 -5.75 15.85
C LYS A 180 -30.59 -5.95 16.70
N GLY A 181 -30.74 -5.90 18.02
CA GLY A 181 -29.64 -6.07 18.98
C GLY A 181 -28.90 -4.77 19.32
N LEU A 182 -29.37 -3.62 18.83
CA LEU A 182 -28.86 -2.30 19.21
C LEU A 182 -29.79 -1.66 20.24
N GLU A 183 -29.23 -0.89 21.18
CA GLU A 183 -29.94 -0.15 22.21
C GLU A 183 -29.74 1.34 21.96
N PHE A 184 -30.82 2.12 22.02
CA PHE A 184 -30.82 3.57 21.84
C PHE A 184 -31.59 4.25 22.96
N GLU A 185 -31.11 5.39 23.40
CA GLU A 185 -31.76 6.19 24.42
C GLU A 185 -33.10 6.79 23.91
N TYR A 186 -33.14 7.16 22.61
CA TYR A 186 -34.34 7.68 21.94
C TYR A 186 -34.54 6.98 20.59
N VAL A 187 -35.76 6.55 20.32
CA VAL A 187 -36.14 5.90 19.05
C VAL A 187 -37.32 6.62 18.42
N PHE A 188 -37.15 7.05 17.17
CA PHE A 188 -38.22 7.65 16.37
C PHE A 188 -38.57 6.67 15.23
N ILE A 189 -39.86 6.28 15.14
CA ILE A 189 -40.34 5.43 14.07
C ILE A 189 -41.00 6.33 13.03
N ALA A 190 -40.41 6.41 11.85
CA ALA A 190 -40.99 7.09 10.71
C ALA A 190 -41.85 6.07 9.94
N CYS A 191 -43.15 6.24 9.97
CA CYS A 191 -44.08 5.46 9.13
C CYS A 191 -44.07 6.08 7.72
N ALA A 192 -43.69 5.26 6.72
CA ALA A 192 -43.84 5.60 5.30
C ALA A 192 -45.18 5.04 4.80
#